data_d768f37a21467561d158fe352237bbd3
#
_entry.id   d768f37a21467561d158fe352237bbd3
#
_cell.length_a   1.000
_cell.length_b   1.000
_cell.length_c   1.000
_cell.angle_alpha   90.00
_cell.angle_beta   90.00
_cell.angle_gamma   90.00
#
_symmetry.space_group_name_H-M   'P 1'
#
loop_
_entity.id
_entity.type
_entity.pdbx_description
1 polymer ?
#
loop_
_entity_poly.entity_id
_entity_poly.type
_entity_poly.pdbx_seq_one_letter_code
_entity_poly.pdbx_strand_id
1 'polypeptide(L)'
;MTHLPDLNRSIDEVVALHGGDATRLVQILLDLQERHGWLAPPLVTALARRLGLSRARVEGVAAFYSFLYLEPVGQYRVLFSDNITDRMQGSEALLAYLSEKLWVEKGKVSEDGLLSIDTTSCTGLCDQGPGLLVNGWAIPRIDRERLDQIAQLILERQPMAQWPDELFRIEDNIRRQDTLLAHNLRPGQAIRAALTRGESPEGDRPVSERSWREGIPAAPGPAATLEEIKRSNLRGRGGAGFSTGLKWEACRDAPGDTHYVVCNADEGEPGTFKDRVLLTRHADLVFEGMTVCAYILGGGRTKTHGFLYLRGEYRHLLDPLNECLARRRRDGLLGKDICGRPGFDFDIEIHLGAGAYVCGEESALIESLEGKRGIPRNRPPYPVTHGYLGQPTVVNNVETFCAAALIAKEGGDWYRAQGTAKSTGTKLLSVSGDCERPGIYEYPFGVTVRQVLDDCGARRTQAVQVSGPSGTLIDASEFDRRIAFEDLPTAGAFMVFDETRDMFDVVRNFVHFFAHESCGFCTPCRVGTAMMKGVIDKIHAGRGAQHDVEEICRLQKVMYLAAHCGLGHTACNPMRDVMQRFRPAIQRRLKSLDFEPAFDLDGALAVARQMTGRDDAKAHL
;
A
#
# COMPACT_ATOMS: atom_id res chain seq x y z
N MET A 1 -26.47 12.65 22.72
CA MET A 1 -25.59 13.85 22.81
C MET A 1 -24.67 13.63 23.99
N THR A 2 -23.39 13.31 23.73
CA THR A 2 -22.37 13.18 24.79
C THR A 2 -22.23 14.54 25.47
N HIS A 3 -22.29 14.59 26.81
CA HIS A 3 -22.13 15.84 27.56
C HIS A 3 -20.75 16.44 27.26
N LEU A 4 -20.66 17.74 26.99
CA LEU A 4 -19.40 18.47 26.70
C LEU A 4 -18.24 18.17 27.70
N PRO A 5 -18.48 18.00 29.02
CA PRO A 5 -17.44 17.60 29.98
C PRO A 5 -16.84 16.23 29.69
N ASP A 6 -17.67 15.26 29.31
CA ASP A 6 -17.21 13.89 28.98
C ASP A 6 -16.40 13.86 27.70
N LEU A 7 -16.76 14.69 26.71
CA LEU A 7 -16.03 14.84 25.46
C LEU A 7 -14.61 15.41 25.69
N ASN A 8 -14.47 16.47 26.47
CA ASN A 8 -13.17 17.07 26.78
C ASN A 8 -12.26 16.10 27.54
N ARG A 9 -12.81 15.35 28.48
CA ARG A 9 -12.07 14.33 29.22
C ARG A 9 -11.55 13.23 28.28
N SER A 10 -12.39 12.73 27.40
CA SER A 10 -11.99 11.71 26.41
C SER A 10 -10.87 12.22 25.50
N ILE A 11 -10.94 13.48 25.04
CA ILE A 11 -9.89 14.11 24.23
C ILE A 11 -8.59 14.24 25.04
N ASP A 12 -8.65 14.70 26.29
CA ASP A 12 -7.48 14.86 27.16
C ASP A 12 -6.77 13.51 27.39
N GLU A 13 -7.54 12.45 27.64
CA GLU A 13 -7.00 11.10 27.80
C GLU A 13 -6.29 10.60 26.54
N VAL A 14 -6.92 10.72 25.37
CA VAL A 14 -6.32 10.26 24.10
C VAL A 14 -5.10 11.10 23.74
N VAL A 15 -5.18 12.43 23.87
CA VAL A 15 -4.04 13.31 23.59
C VAL A 15 -2.86 13.01 24.52
N ALA A 16 -3.14 12.70 25.80
CA ALA A 16 -2.10 12.31 26.76
C ALA A 16 -1.42 10.98 26.40
N LEU A 17 -2.16 9.98 25.89
CA LEU A 17 -1.59 8.72 25.38
C LEU A 17 -0.56 8.95 24.27
N HIS A 18 -0.76 10.00 23.47
CA HIS A 18 0.15 10.41 22.40
C HIS A 18 1.13 11.52 22.79
N GLY A 19 1.35 11.74 24.10
CA GLY A 19 2.30 12.73 24.62
C GLY A 19 1.97 14.19 24.29
N GLY A 20 0.74 14.50 23.88
CA GLY A 20 0.33 15.85 23.46
C GLY A 20 0.93 16.29 22.11
N ASP A 21 1.51 15.36 21.36
CA ASP A 21 2.24 15.65 20.14
C ASP A 21 1.28 15.76 18.93
N ALA A 22 1.22 16.96 18.33
CA ALA A 22 0.40 17.24 17.16
C ALA A 22 0.84 16.47 15.90
N THR A 23 2.06 15.94 15.84
CA THR A 23 2.50 15.06 14.74
C THR A 23 1.80 13.71 14.78
N ARG A 24 1.22 13.33 15.93
CA ARG A 24 0.44 12.11 16.11
C ARG A 24 -1.04 12.28 15.72
N LEU A 25 -1.41 13.36 15.04
CA LEU A 25 -2.81 13.70 14.75
C LEU A 25 -3.60 12.54 14.11
N VAL A 26 -3.03 11.78 13.17
CA VAL A 26 -3.71 10.65 12.53
C VAL A 26 -4.03 9.56 13.57
N GLN A 27 -3.08 9.22 14.45
CA GLN A 27 -3.27 8.22 15.49
C GLN A 27 -4.32 8.69 16.53
N ILE A 28 -4.24 9.97 16.94
CA ILE A 28 -5.22 10.57 17.84
C ILE A 28 -6.63 10.53 17.25
N LEU A 29 -6.77 10.82 15.95
CA LEU A 29 -8.09 10.78 15.27
C LEU A 29 -8.63 9.35 15.19
N LEU A 30 -7.79 8.34 14.93
CA LEU A 30 -8.18 6.93 14.94
C LEU A 30 -8.69 6.50 16.31
N ASP A 31 -7.97 6.83 17.39
CA ASP A 31 -8.36 6.47 18.77
C ASP A 31 -9.63 7.18 19.22
N LEU A 32 -9.78 8.47 18.87
CA LEU A 32 -11.01 9.21 19.16
C LEU A 32 -12.20 8.64 18.37
N GLN A 33 -12.01 8.29 17.11
CA GLN A 33 -13.05 7.66 16.31
C GLN A 33 -13.45 6.28 16.86
N GLU A 34 -12.51 5.50 17.37
CA GLU A 34 -12.82 4.22 18.01
C GLU A 34 -13.71 4.39 19.23
N ARG A 35 -13.47 5.43 20.03
CA ARG A 35 -14.28 5.75 21.23
C ARG A 35 -15.66 6.35 20.92
N HIS A 36 -15.75 7.16 19.87
CA HIS A 36 -16.95 7.95 19.57
C HIS A 36 -17.73 7.49 18.33
N GLY A 37 -17.22 6.51 17.59
CA GLY A 37 -17.80 5.99 16.36
C GLY A 37 -17.46 6.80 15.11
N TRP A 38 -17.46 8.14 15.20
CA TRP A 38 -17.11 9.08 14.15
C TRP A 38 -16.61 10.42 14.72
N LEU A 39 -15.99 11.23 13.86
CA LEU A 39 -15.35 12.50 14.23
C LEU A 39 -16.33 13.66 14.10
N ALA A 40 -17.24 13.78 15.05
CA ALA A 40 -18.28 14.82 15.06
C ALA A 40 -17.68 16.24 15.08
N PRO A 41 -18.33 17.27 14.48
CA PRO A 41 -17.83 18.64 14.46
C PRO A 41 -17.45 19.24 15.83
N PRO A 42 -18.19 18.98 16.93
CA PRO A 42 -17.78 19.43 18.26
C PRO A 42 -16.48 18.79 18.74
N LEU A 43 -16.28 17.48 18.48
CA LEU A 43 -15.06 16.74 18.81
C LEU A 43 -13.86 17.31 18.05
N VAL A 44 -13.97 17.49 16.74
CA VAL A 44 -12.91 18.08 15.89
C VAL A 44 -12.55 19.49 16.38
N THR A 45 -13.53 20.30 16.74
CA THR A 45 -13.30 21.66 17.24
C THR A 45 -12.57 21.67 18.59
N ALA A 46 -12.96 20.78 19.51
CA ALA A 46 -12.33 20.66 20.82
C ALA A 46 -10.89 20.10 20.70
N LEU A 47 -10.68 19.08 19.87
CA LEU A 47 -9.35 18.53 19.58
C LEU A 47 -8.41 19.57 18.97
N ALA A 48 -8.90 20.34 17.99
CA ALA A 48 -8.11 21.41 17.37
C ALA A 48 -7.61 22.43 18.42
N ARG A 49 -8.48 22.87 19.31
CA ARG A 49 -8.10 23.76 20.42
C ARG A 49 -7.08 23.11 21.35
N ARG A 50 -7.28 21.83 21.70
CA ARG A 50 -6.40 21.09 22.62
C ARG A 50 -4.99 20.92 22.09
N LEU A 51 -4.83 20.72 20.77
CA LEU A 51 -3.54 20.57 20.10
C LEU A 51 -2.94 21.89 19.58
N GLY A 52 -3.61 23.03 19.75
CA GLY A 52 -3.17 24.31 19.20
C GLY A 52 -3.19 24.38 17.68
N LEU A 53 -4.06 23.59 17.03
CA LEU A 53 -4.22 23.51 15.57
C LEU A 53 -5.46 24.28 15.13
N SER A 54 -5.50 24.72 13.86
CA SER A 54 -6.74 25.22 13.28
C SER A 54 -7.74 24.07 13.05
N ARG A 55 -9.02 24.32 13.22
CA ARG A 55 -10.08 23.36 12.90
C ARG A 55 -9.97 22.87 11.45
N ALA A 56 -9.74 23.77 10.50
CA ALA A 56 -9.58 23.43 9.08
C ALA A 56 -8.43 22.45 8.83
N ARG A 57 -7.33 22.52 9.62
CA ARG A 57 -6.24 21.55 9.53
C ARG A 57 -6.70 20.16 9.98
N VAL A 58 -7.37 20.07 11.12
CA VAL A 58 -7.84 18.77 11.66
C VAL A 58 -8.89 18.16 10.73
N GLU A 59 -9.89 18.95 10.29
CA GLU A 59 -10.88 18.50 9.30
C GLU A 59 -10.24 18.08 7.97
N GLY A 60 -9.28 18.86 7.47
CA GLY A 60 -8.59 18.56 6.22
C GLY A 60 -7.74 17.27 6.30
N VAL A 61 -7.19 16.93 7.47
CA VAL A 61 -6.53 15.64 7.70
C VAL A 61 -7.56 14.52 7.77
N ALA A 62 -8.63 14.69 8.56
CA ALA A 62 -9.67 13.67 8.69
C ALA A 62 -10.36 13.37 7.34
N ALA A 63 -10.67 14.38 6.53
CA ALA A 63 -11.31 14.23 5.22
C ALA A 63 -10.40 13.58 4.16
N PHE A 64 -9.10 13.50 4.41
CA PHE A 64 -8.14 12.91 3.46
C PHE A 64 -8.10 11.38 3.51
N TYR A 65 -8.28 10.80 4.68
CA TYR A 65 -8.14 9.37 4.91
C TYR A 65 -9.49 8.66 4.90
N SER A 66 -9.63 7.63 4.07
CA SER A 66 -10.91 6.94 3.86
C SER A 66 -11.44 6.20 5.09
N PHE A 67 -10.61 5.93 6.09
CA PHE A 67 -11.03 5.29 7.35
C PHE A 67 -11.29 6.27 8.48
N LEU A 68 -11.24 7.59 8.21
CA LEU A 68 -11.66 8.62 9.15
C LEU A 68 -13.01 9.20 8.69
N TYR A 69 -13.99 9.22 9.58
CA TYR A 69 -15.37 9.54 9.23
C TYR A 69 -15.79 10.87 9.88
N LEU A 70 -16.07 11.88 9.04
CA LEU A 70 -16.62 13.19 9.47
C LEU A 70 -18.15 13.21 9.45
N GLU A 71 -18.77 12.19 8.90
CA GLU A 71 -20.21 11.95 8.86
C GLU A 71 -20.54 10.75 9.74
N PRO A 72 -21.77 10.67 10.29
CA PRO A 72 -22.21 9.49 11.04
C PRO A 72 -22.07 8.21 10.23
N VAL A 73 -21.55 7.16 10.87
CA VAL A 73 -21.45 5.81 10.31
C VAL A 73 -22.13 4.82 11.25
N GLY A 74 -22.45 3.64 10.75
CA GLY A 74 -23.03 2.57 11.56
C GLY A 74 -22.12 2.11 12.70
N GLN A 75 -22.71 1.61 13.78
CA GLN A 75 -21.98 0.92 14.85
C GLN A 75 -21.12 -0.22 14.28
N TYR A 76 -21.66 -0.94 13.28
CA TYR A 76 -20.92 -1.88 12.45
C TYR A 76 -20.70 -1.27 11.07
N ARG A 77 -19.46 -1.09 10.70
CA ARG A 77 -19.04 -0.61 9.38
C ARG A 77 -18.56 -1.77 8.55
N VAL A 78 -19.33 -2.17 7.55
CA VAL A 78 -19.00 -3.28 6.65
C VAL A 78 -18.49 -2.71 5.33
N LEU A 79 -17.23 -2.99 5.00
CA LEU A 79 -16.57 -2.53 3.80
C LEU A 79 -16.12 -3.72 2.94
N PHE A 80 -16.79 -3.94 1.81
CA PHE A 80 -16.41 -4.99 0.87
C PHE A 80 -15.19 -4.58 0.05
N SER A 81 -14.29 -5.51 -0.21
CA SER A 81 -13.18 -5.28 -1.13
C SER A 81 -13.69 -5.08 -2.56
N ASP A 82 -13.28 -3.96 -3.19
CA ASP A 82 -13.62 -3.60 -4.57
C ASP A 82 -12.51 -3.97 -5.58
N ASN A 83 -11.50 -4.70 -5.12
CA ASN A 83 -10.42 -5.17 -5.97
C ASN A 83 -10.95 -6.15 -7.04
N ILE A 84 -10.32 -6.12 -8.22
CA ILE A 84 -10.76 -6.94 -9.36
C ILE A 84 -10.83 -8.44 -9.02
N THR A 85 -9.87 -8.99 -8.26
CA THR A 85 -9.89 -10.41 -7.89
C THR A 85 -11.05 -10.77 -6.97
N ASP A 86 -11.46 -9.88 -6.08
CA ASP A 86 -12.66 -10.06 -5.25
C ASP A 86 -13.94 -9.94 -6.08
N ARG A 87 -13.99 -9.00 -7.04
CA ARG A 87 -15.11 -8.88 -7.99
C ARG A 87 -15.27 -10.13 -8.85
N MET A 88 -14.16 -10.68 -9.35
CA MET A 88 -14.15 -11.95 -10.11
C MET A 88 -14.73 -13.12 -9.30
N GLN A 89 -14.65 -13.06 -7.98
CA GLN A 89 -15.20 -14.04 -7.04
C GLN A 89 -16.60 -13.67 -6.53
N GLY A 90 -17.21 -12.59 -7.05
CA GLY A 90 -18.61 -12.25 -6.78
C GLY A 90 -18.84 -11.27 -5.63
N SER A 91 -17.85 -10.50 -5.19
CA SER A 91 -17.99 -9.53 -4.08
C SER A 91 -19.15 -8.55 -4.28
N GLU A 92 -19.42 -8.09 -5.51
CA GLU A 92 -20.55 -7.18 -5.81
C GLU A 92 -21.91 -7.84 -5.54
N ALA A 93 -22.08 -9.10 -5.95
CA ALA A 93 -23.31 -9.85 -5.70
C ALA A 93 -23.52 -10.13 -4.21
N LEU A 94 -22.43 -10.39 -3.47
CA LEU A 94 -22.46 -10.60 -2.04
C LEU A 94 -22.79 -9.30 -1.28
N LEU A 95 -22.25 -8.15 -1.73
CA LEU A 95 -22.60 -6.85 -1.19
C LEU A 95 -24.09 -6.57 -1.41
N ALA A 96 -24.61 -6.78 -2.64
CA ALA A 96 -26.03 -6.60 -2.95
C ALA A 96 -26.91 -7.50 -2.08
N TYR A 97 -26.52 -8.78 -1.91
CA TYR A 97 -27.21 -9.73 -1.03
C TYR A 97 -27.30 -9.23 0.43
N LEU A 98 -26.18 -8.76 1.01
CA LEU A 98 -26.17 -8.26 2.39
C LEU A 98 -27.00 -6.98 2.51
N SER A 99 -26.89 -6.07 1.53
CA SER A 99 -27.67 -4.82 1.47
C SER A 99 -29.18 -5.08 1.43
N GLU A 100 -29.63 -6.02 0.59
CA GLU A 100 -31.03 -6.43 0.52
C GLU A 100 -31.50 -7.09 1.83
N LYS A 101 -30.71 -8.02 2.39
CA LYS A 101 -31.03 -8.75 3.62
C LYS A 101 -31.19 -7.83 4.84
N LEU A 102 -30.35 -6.79 4.95
CA LEU A 102 -30.34 -5.87 6.09
C LEU A 102 -31.04 -4.53 5.80
N TRP A 103 -31.63 -4.35 4.60
CA TRP A 103 -32.35 -3.14 4.17
C TRP A 103 -31.50 -1.87 4.27
N VAL A 104 -30.20 -1.97 3.94
CA VAL A 104 -29.28 -0.83 3.94
C VAL A 104 -28.62 -0.71 2.56
N GLU A 105 -28.85 0.41 1.89
CA GLU A 105 -28.23 0.70 0.60
C GLU A 105 -26.72 0.98 0.76
N LYS A 106 -25.93 0.61 -0.26
CA LYS A 106 -24.50 0.96 -0.32
C LYS A 106 -24.30 2.47 -0.14
N GLY A 107 -23.34 2.83 0.75
CA GLY A 107 -23.01 4.22 1.08
C GLY A 107 -23.99 4.88 2.05
N LYS A 108 -24.91 4.12 2.65
CA LYS A 108 -25.89 4.61 3.62
C LYS A 108 -25.71 3.97 4.99
N VAL A 109 -26.31 4.61 5.96
CA VAL A 109 -26.41 4.14 7.35
C VAL A 109 -27.85 3.70 7.58
N SER A 110 -28.06 2.60 8.31
CA SER A 110 -29.39 2.16 8.74
C SER A 110 -30.08 3.23 9.61
N GLU A 111 -31.42 3.27 9.59
CA GLU A 111 -32.21 4.28 10.32
C GLU A 111 -31.93 4.27 11.83
N ASP A 112 -31.64 3.11 12.39
CA ASP A 112 -31.29 2.92 13.80
C ASP A 112 -29.80 3.19 14.13
N GLY A 113 -28.99 3.57 13.13
CA GLY A 113 -27.55 3.79 13.29
C GLY A 113 -26.72 2.54 13.53
N LEU A 114 -27.29 1.34 13.36
CA LEU A 114 -26.62 0.08 13.65
C LEU A 114 -25.55 -0.28 12.62
N LEU A 115 -25.85 -0.08 11.33
CA LEU A 115 -25.04 -0.61 10.24
C LEU A 115 -24.79 0.44 9.16
N SER A 116 -23.58 0.44 8.61
CA SER A 116 -23.28 1.03 7.31
C SER A 116 -22.58 0.03 6.40
N ILE A 117 -22.93 0.02 5.10
CA ILE A 117 -22.35 -0.86 4.09
C ILE A 117 -21.74 0.00 2.98
N ASP A 118 -20.47 -0.25 2.64
CA ASP A 118 -19.80 0.39 1.52
C ASP A 118 -18.68 -0.53 0.98
N THR A 119 -17.85 0.01 0.10
CA THR A 119 -16.68 -0.65 -0.45
C THR A 119 -15.40 0.04 0.00
N THR A 120 -14.31 -0.71 0.02
CA THR A 120 -12.95 -0.20 0.16
C THR A 120 -12.10 -0.72 -1.01
N SER A 121 -10.91 -0.17 -1.24
CA SER A 121 -10.04 -0.59 -2.33
C SER A 121 -9.66 -2.08 -2.21
N CYS A 122 -8.44 -2.43 -1.87
CA CYS A 122 -8.02 -3.82 -1.69
C CYS A 122 -7.76 -4.11 -0.21
N THR A 123 -8.38 -5.16 0.34
CA THR A 123 -8.17 -5.57 1.74
C THR A 123 -6.88 -6.37 1.96
N GLY A 124 -6.12 -6.69 0.91
CA GLY A 124 -4.92 -7.53 0.99
C GLY A 124 -5.21 -9.01 1.19
N LEU A 125 -6.42 -9.47 0.84
CA LEU A 125 -6.89 -10.87 0.96
C LEU A 125 -7.11 -11.54 -0.40
N CYS A 126 -6.40 -11.12 -1.44
CA CYS A 126 -6.63 -11.54 -2.83
C CYS A 126 -6.38 -13.05 -3.06
N ASP A 127 -5.64 -13.70 -2.16
CA ASP A 127 -5.38 -15.16 -2.15
C ASP A 127 -6.49 -15.96 -1.46
N GLN A 128 -7.42 -15.31 -0.80
CA GLN A 128 -8.49 -15.90 -0.01
C GLN A 128 -9.75 -15.01 0.00
N GLY A 129 -10.02 -14.40 -1.15
CA GLY A 129 -11.23 -13.58 -1.38
C GLY A 129 -12.51 -14.42 -1.51
N PRO A 130 -13.65 -13.76 -1.70
CA PRO A 130 -13.84 -12.33 -1.48
C PRO A 130 -13.62 -11.94 -0.02
N GLY A 131 -13.04 -10.76 0.18
CA GLY A 131 -12.78 -10.24 1.52
C GLY A 131 -13.62 -9.01 1.87
N LEU A 132 -13.84 -8.78 3.15
CA LEU A 132 -14.41 -7.54 3.68
C LEU A 132 -13.77 -7.13 5.00
N LEU A 133 -14.05 -5.91 5.43
CA LEU A 133 -13.71 -5.43 6.76
C LEU A 133 -14.99 -5.17 7.56
N VAL A 134 -15.02 -5.56 8.83
CA VAL A 134 -16.02 -5.10 9.80
C VAL A 134 -15.30 -4.31 10.88
N ASN A 135 -15.58 -3.03 11.01
CA ASN A 135 -14.90 -2.12 11.94
C ASN A 135 -13.36 -2.15 11.83
N GLY A 136 -12.86 -2.36 10.61
CA GLY A 136 -11.42 -2.47 10.31
C GLY A 136 -10.82 -3.86 10.51
N TRP A 137 -11.59 -4.84 11.01
CA TRP A 137 -11.15 -6.24 11.13
C TRP A 137 -11.43 -7.00 9.84
N ALA A 138 -10.41 -7.61 9.29
CA ALA A 138 -10.46 -8.32 8.02
C ALA A 138 -11.11 -9.70 8.16
N ILE A 139 -12.06 -10.01 7.27
CA ILE A 139 -12.76 -11.29 7.19
C ILE A 139 -12.60 -11.84 5.76
N PRO A 140 -11.90 -12.98 5.58
CA PRO A 140 -11.69 -13.60 4.28
C PRO A 140 -12.80 -14.57 3.88
N ARG A 141 -12.77 -15.03 2.62
CA ARG A 141 -13.60 -16.13 2.09
C ARG A 141 -15.09 -15.94 2.34
N ILE A 142 -15.58 -14.74 2.03
CA ILE A 142 -17.00 -14.40 2.21
C ILE A 142 -17.85 -15.14 1.18
N ASP A 143 -18.86 -15.83 1.70
CA ASP A 143 -19.97 -16.43 0.96
C ASP A 143 -21.31 -16.05 1.62
N ARG A 144 -22.41 -16.57 1.11
CA ARG A 144 -23.75 -16.25 1.66
C ARG A 144 -23.91 -16.76 3.10
N GLU A 145 -23.38 -17.95 3.42
CA GLU A 145 -23.50 -18.54 4.76
C GLU A 145 -22.76 -17.68 5.80
N ARG A 146 -21.54 -17.26 5.49
CA ARG A 146 -20.77 -16.35 6.37
C ARG A 146 -21.43 -14.97 6.48
N LEU A 147 -22.02 -14.47 5.40
CA LEU A 147 -22.79 -13.22 5.46
C LEU A 147 -24.05 -13.34 6.30
N ASP A 148 -24.72 -14.49 6.27
CA ASP A 148 -25.87 -14.76 7.13
C ASP A 148 -25.48 -14.76 8.60
N GLN A 149 -24.35 -15.39 8.93
CA GLN A 149 -23.78 -15.38 10.28
C GLN A 149 -23.41 -13.94 10.72
N ILE A 150 -22.73 -13.20 9.87
CA ILE A 150 -22.35 -11.78 10.12
C ILE A 150 -23.60 -10.94 10.34
N ALA A 151 -24.63 -11.10 9.48
CA ALA A 151 -25.89 -10.37 9.59
C ALA A 151 -26.59 -10.65 10.92
N GLN A 152 -26.62 -11.91 11.36
CA GLN A 152 -27.19 -12.30 12.64
C GLN A 152 -26.46 -11.65 13.82
N LEU A 153 -25.11 -11.72 13.84
CA LEU A 153 -24.29 -11.11 14.88
C LEU A 153 -24.51 -9.58 14.98
N ILE A 154 -24.66 -8.90 13.83
CA ILE A 154 -24.98 -7.47 13.75
C ILE A 154 -26.36 -7.20 14.33
N LEU A 155 -27.39 -7.94 13.89
CA LEU A 155 -28.78 -7.75 14.36
C LEU A 155 -28.92 -8.01 15.85
N GLU A 156 -28.18 -8.96 16.40
CA GLU A 156 -28.10 -9.27 17.82
C GLU A 156 -27.23 -8.28 18.60
N ARG A 157 -26.62 -7.29 17.93
CA ARG A 157 -25.70 -6.29 18.50
C ARG A 157 -24.54 -6.92 19.29
N GLN A 158 -24.02 -8.06 18.82
CA GLN A 158 -22.92 -8.78 19.45
C GLN A 158 -21.61 -7.98 19.37
N PRO A 159 -20.92 -7.67 20.48
CA PRO A 159 -19.62 -7.03 20.44
C PRO A 159 -18.62 -7.80 19.57
N MET A 160 -17.78 -7.12 18.78
CA MET A 160 -16.81 -7.76 17.89
C MET A 160 -15.89 -8.76 18.61
N ALA A 161 -15.56 -8.50 19.88
CA ALA A 161 -14.74 -9.39 20.71
C ALA A 161 -15.42 -10.75 21.05
N GLN A 162 -16.72 -10.88 20.78
CA GLN A 162 -17.48 -12.12 20.99
C GLN A 162 -17.81 -12.83 19.68
N TRP A 163 -17.35 -12.30 18.55
CA TRP A 163 -17.54 -12.96 17.25
C TRP A 163 -16.63 -14.20 17.16
N PRO A 164 -17.07 -15.25 16.47
CA PRO A 164 -16.25 -16.46 16.31
C PRO A 164 -14.89 -16.18 15.65
N ASP A 165 -13.81 -16.70 16.23
CA ASP A 165 -12.43 -16.55 15.72
C ASP A 165 -12.28 -17.06 14.28
N GLU A 166 -13.07 -18.06 13.88
CA GLU A 166 -13.04 -18.63 12.54
C GLU A 166 -13.42 -17.62 11.45
N LEU A 167 -14.19 -16.57 11.78
CA LEU A 167 -14.50 -15.50 10.84
C LEU A 167 -13.26 -14.69 10.49
N PHE A 168 -12.35 -14.50 11.44
CA PHE A 168 -11.15 -13.67 11.31
C PHE A 168 -9.90 -14.46 10.91
N ARG A 169 -10.04 -15.77 10.68
CA ARG A 169 -8.90 -16.64 10.38
C ARG A 169 -8.35 -16.38 8.97
N ILE A 170 -7.18 -15.77 8.92
CA ILE A 170 -6.44 -15.44 7.70
C ILE A 170 -5.29 -16.46 7.55
N GLU A 171 -5.20 -17.07 6.37
CA GLU A 171 -4.14 -18.04 6.05
C GLU A 171 -2.95 -17.31 5.38
N ASP A 172 -1.75 -17.82 5.56
CA ASP A 172 -0.54 -17.26 4.94
C ASP A 172 -0.39 -17.69 3.47
N ASN A 173 -0.94 -18.86 3.13
CA ASN A 173 -0.95 -19.40 1.76
C ASN A 173 0.42 -19.39 1.06
N ILE A 174 1.49 -19.72 1.79
CA ILE A 174 2.83 -19.86 1.21
C ILE A 174 2.85 -21.13 0.35
N ARG A 175 3.04 -20.97 -0.98
CA ARG A 175 3.00 -22.05 -1.97
C ARG A 175 4.38 -22.49 -2.42
N ARG A 176 5.33 -21.54 -2.45
CA ARG A 176 6.73 -21.80 -2.78
C ARG A 176 7.63 -20.99 -1.87
N GLN A 177 8.61 -21.66 -1.28
CA GLN A 177 9.65 -21.05 -0.45
C GLN A 177 11.00 -21.16 -1.17
N ASP A 178 11.80 -20.14 -0.99
CA ASP A 178 13.19 -20.11 -1.41
C ASP A 178 14.00 -19.41 -0.29
N THR A 179 15.06 -18.76 -0.60
CA THR A 179 16.04 -18.15 0.31
C THR A 179 15.46 -17.32 1.46
N LEU A 180 14.46 -16.45 1.17
CA LEU A 180 13.92 -15.56 2.20
C LEU A 180 12.88 -16.28 3.07
N LEU A 181 11.94 -17.00 2.47
CA LEU A 181 10.88 -17.68 3.23
C LEU A 181 11.36 -18.96 3.92
N ALA A 182 12.43 -19.60 3.42
CA ALA A 182 13.01 -20.80 4.00
C ALA A 182 14.16 -20.53 4.97
N HIS A 183 14.43 -19.25 5.31
CA HIS A 183 15.53 -18.91 6.21
C HIS A 183 15.35 -19.53 7.61
N ASN A 184 16.48 -19.80 8.25
CA ASN A 184 16.54 -20.31 9.62
C ASN A 184 17.18 -19.31 10.61
N LEU A 185 17.24 -18.05 10.24
CA LEU A 185 17.85 -16.98 11.04
C LEU A 185 17.06 -16.78 12.33
N ARG A 186 17.76 -16.87 13.47
CA ARG A 186 17.17 -16.62 14.79
C ARG A 186 17.27 -15.14 15.13
N PRO A 187 16.32 -14.61 15.95
CA PRO A 187 16.37 -13.22 16.41
C PRO A 187 17.74 -12.83 17.00
N GLY A 188 18.27 -11.71 16.57
CA GLY A 188 19.56 -11.19 17.00
C GLY A 188 20.78 -11.70 16.22
N GLN A 189 20.64 -12.70 15.35
CA GLN A 189 21.80 -13.25 14.63
C GLN A 189 22.37 -12.28 13.58
N ALA A 190 21.52 -11.57 12.83
CA ALA A 190 21.99 -10.63 11.82
C ALA A 190 22.66 -9.41 12.45
N ILE A 191 22.05 -8.85 13.49
CA ILE A 191 22.65 -7.70 14.19
C ILE A 191 23.97 -8.09 14.89
N ARG A 192 24.07 -9.27 15.51
CA ARG A 192 25.35 -9.73 16.09
C ARG A 192 26.42 -9.94 15.03
N ALA A 193 26.09 -10.50 13.87
CA ALA A 193 26.99 -10.61 12.73
C ALA A 193 27.45 -9.24 12.22
N ALA A 194 26.53 -8.26 12.16
CA ALA A 194 26.87 -6.89 11.79
C ALA A 194 27.80 -6.20 12.82
N LEU A 195 27.56 -6.43 14.10
CA LEU A 195 28.39 -5.85 15.20
C LEU A 195 29.81 -6.38 15.20
N THR A 196 30.03 -7.67 14.90
CA THR A 196 31.36 -8.31 14.87
C THR A 196 32.05 -8.18 13.50
N ARG A 197 31.37 -7.72 12.46
CA ARG A 197 31.94 -7.58 11.11
C ARG A 197 33.03 -6.51 11.09
N GLY A 198 34.22 -6.90 10.68
CA GLY A 198 35.39 -6.01 10.64
C GLY A 198 36.17 -5.92 11.96
N GLU A 199 35.78 -6.67 13.01
CA GLU A 199 36.63 -6.93 14.15
C GLU A 199 37.63 -8.04 13.76
N SER A 200 38.94 -7.77 13.85
CA SER A 200 39.97 -8.79 13.62
C SER A 200 39.95 -9.81 14.75
N PRO A 201 40.12 -11.13 14.52
CA PRO A 201 40.23 -12.12 15.57
C PRO A 201 41.48 -11.90 16.48
N GLU A 202 42.43 -11.12 16.01
CA GLU A 202 43.58 -10.67 16.75
C GLU A 202 43.53 -9.14 16.86
N GLY A 203 43.34 -8.64 18.06
CA GLY A 203 43.04 -7.25 18.45
C GLY A 203 43.97 -6.12 17.95
N ASP A 204 44.63 -6.26 16.83
CA ASP A 204 45.52 -5.27 16.26
C ASP A 204 45.58 -5.34 14.72
N ARG A 205 44.66 -4.74 14.04
CA ARG A 205 44.83 -4.02 12.76
C ARG A 205 43.45 -3.71 12.10
N PRO A 206 43.13 -2.47 11.73
CA PRO A 206 41.91 -2.17 10.97
C PRO A 206 42.05 -2.68 9.54
N VAL A 207 41.06 -3.47 9.09
CA VAL A 207 40.96 -3.94 7.69
C VAL A 207 40.52 -2.79 6.83
N SER A 208 41.42 -2.32 6.02
CA SER A 208 41.43 -1.48 4.83
C SER A 208 41.96 -0.04 4.99
N GLU A 209 43.20 0.16 4.55
CA GLU A 209 43.87 1.44 4.38
C GLU A 209 43.28 2.31 3.21
N ARG A 210 42.13 1.95 2.63
CA ARG A 210 41.56 2.67 1.47
C ARG A 210 40.43 3.64 1.78
N SER A 211 39.95 3.77 3.03
CA SER A 211 38.82 4.68 3.37
C SER A 211 39.23 5.94 4.14
N TRP A 212 40.51 6.28 4.20
CA TRP A 212 41.01 7.50 4.88
C TRP A 212 40.99 8.68 3.93
N ARG A 213 39.80 9.21 3.60
CA ARG A 213 39.70 10.60 3.19
C ARG A 213 38.83 11.31 4.21
N GLU A 214 39.53 12.19 4.93
CA GLU A 214 39.00 13.20 5.85
C GLU A 214 38.42 12.75 7.21
N GLY A 215 39.32 12.49 8.17
CA GLY A 215 39.22 13.02 9.53
C GLY A 215 38.29 12.39 10.56
N ILE A 216 37.39 11.47 10.24
CA ILE A 216 36.55 10.77 11.22
C ILE A 216 36.55 9.28 10.91
N PRO A 217 37.17 8.42 11.72
CA PRO A 217 37.11 6.98 11.51
C PRO A 217 35.69 6.49 11.76
N ALA A 218 34.97 6.07 10.69
CA ALA A 218 33.77 5.25 10.85
C ALA A 218 34.14 3.99 11.66
N ALA A 219 33.35 3.62 12.68
CA ALA A 219 33.56 2.37 13.39
C ALA A 219 33.52 1.23 12.35
N PRO A 220 34.49 0.27 12.40
CA PRO A 220 34.65 -0.74 11.33
C PRO A 220 33.36 -1.48 10.96
N GLY A 221 32.56 -1.86 11.95
CA GLY A 221 31.33 -2.64 11.77
C GLY A 221 30.25 -2.03 10.92
N PRO A 222 29.80 -0.76 11.15
CA PRO A 222 28.76 -0.13 10.31
C PRO A 222 29.17 0.02 8.84
N ALA A 223 30.41 0.45 8.58
CA ALA A 223 30.91 0.62 7.22
C ALA A 223 31.07 -0.74 6.52
N ALA A 224 31.62 -1.75 7.20
CA ALA A 224 31.77 -3.09 6.64
C ALA A 224 30.41 -3.74 6.34
N THR A 225 29.41 -3.54 7.20
CA THR A 225 28.06 -4.05 6.95
C THR A 225 27.40 -3.34 5.78
N LEU A 226 27.57 -2.03 5.65
CA LEU A 226 27.08 -1.28 4.48
C LEU A 226 27.71 -1.78 3.17
N GLU A 227 29.00 -2.09 3.17
CA GLU A 227 29.66 -2.65 1.98
C GLU A 227 29.07 -4.01 1.57
N GLU A 228 28.64 -4.85 2.53
CA GLU A 228 27.92 -6.09 2.18
C GLU A 228 26.56 -5.79 1.52
N ILE A 229 25.81 -4.81 2.04
CA ILE A 229 24.55 -4.38 1.42
C ILE A 229 24.80 -3.83 0.00
N LYS A 230 25.86 -3.06 -0.22
CA LYS A 230 26.24 -2.54 -1.55
C LYS A 230 26.67 -3.67 -2.49
N ARG A 231 27.52 -4.57 -2.00
CA ARG A 231 28.04 -5.73 -2.76
C ARG A 231 26.92 -6.68 -3.21
N SER A 232 25.91 -6.85 -2.35
CA SER A 232 24.72 -7.66 -2.67
C SER A 232 23.93 -7.15 -3.88
N ASN A 233 24.10 -5.87 -4.26
CA ASN A 233 23.28 -5.17 -5.23
C ASN A 233 21.77 -5.23 -4.91
N LEU A 234 21.43 -5.27 -3.61
CA LEU A 234 20.02 -5.26 -3.19
C LEU A 234 19.32 -4.00 -3.68
N ARG A 235 18.26 -4.18 -4.44
CA ARG A 235 17.37 -3.12 -4.90
C ARG A 235 16.06 -3.16 -4.12
N GLY A 236 15.45 -2.00 -3.86
CA GLY A 236 14.19 -1.88 -3.14
C GLY A 236 13.09 -2.79 -3.71
N ARG A 237 12.38 -3.51 -2.85
CA ARG A 237 11.33 -4.50 -3.19
C ARG A 237 9.92 -3.90 -3.26
N GLY A 238 9.78 -2.61 -2.98
CA GLY A 238 8.50 -1.89 -3.03
C GLY A 238 8.08 -1.36 -4.42
N GLY A 239 8.81 -1.73 -5.50
CA GLY A 239 8.46 -1.37 -6.88
C GLY A 239 9.50 -0.52 -7.60
N ALA A 240 9.95 0.59 -7.02
CA ALA A 240 10.89 1.54 -7.65
C ALA A 240 12.30 0.96 -7.90
N GLY A 241 12.73 -0.04 -7.14
CA GLY A 241 13.99 -0.73 -7.38
C GLY A 241 15.25 0.11 -7.21
N PHE A 242 15.23 1.16 -6.39
CA PHE A 242 16.42 1.96 -6.10
C PHE A 242 17.44 1.13 -5.28
N SER A 243 18.73 1.38 -5.46
CA SER A 243 19.80 0.68 -4.73
C SER A 243 19.70 0.94 -3.21
N THR A 244 19.51 -0.12 -2.43
CA THR A 244 19.35 -0.03 -0.97
C THR A 244 20.65 0.46 -0.31
N GLY A 245 21.80 -0.06 -0.74
CA GLY A 245 23.11 0.36 -0.20
C GLY A 245 23.41 1.84 -0.44
N LEU A 246 23.12 2.35 -1.64
CA LEU A 246 23.30 3.79 -1.94
C LEU A 246 22.32 4.67 -1.15
N LYS A 247 21.07 4.20 -0.97
CA LYS A 247 20.08 4.91 -0.15
C LYS A 247 20.55 5.03 1.31
N TRP A 248 21.04 3.96 1.89
CA TRP A 248 21.52 3.93 3.27
C TRP A 248 22.80 4.75 3.45
N GLU A 249 23.73 4.69 2.49
CA GLU A 249 24.94 5.52 2.49
C GLU A 249 24.59 7.02 2.45
N ALA A 250 23.74 7.43 1.53
CA ALA A 250 23.31 8.82 1.41
C ALA A 250 22.61 9.34 2.68
N CYS A 251 21.84 8.49 3.37
CA CYS A 251 21.21 8.86 4.63
C CYS A 251 22.22 8.93 5.77
N ARG A 252 23.14 7.96 5.89
CA ARG A 252 24.19 7.94 6.91
C ARG A 252 25.08 9.17 6.85
N ASP A 253 25.42 9.59 5.62
CA ASP A 253 26.36 10.68 5.38
C ASP A 253 25.68 12.07 5.43
N ALA A 254 24.34 12.12 5.50
CA ALA A 254 23.59 13.36 5.64
C ALA A 254 23.70 13.92 7.08
N PRO A 255 23.87 15.24 7.25
CA PRO A 255 23.91 15.84 8.57
C PRO A 255 22.53 15.80 9.24
N GLY A 256 22.48 15.46 10.52
CA GLY A 256 21.26 15.44 11.33
C GLY A 256 21.51 14.98 12.75
N ASP A 257 20.65 15.40 13.67
CA ASP A 257 20.74 15.01 15.08
C ASP A 257 20.18 13.58 15.31
N THR A 258 19.23 13.19 14.48
CA THR A 258 18.58 11.88 14.53
C THR A 258 18.41 11.34 13.11
N HIS A 259 18.72 10.07 12.92
CA HIS A 259 18.46 9.35 11.67
C HIS A 259 17.26 8.42 11.86
N TYR A 260 16.29 8.49 10.96
CA TYR A 260 15.08 7.69 11.05
C TYR A 260 15.11 6.50 10.10
N VAL A 261 14.60 5.37 10.60
CA VAL A 261 14.42 4.13 9.84
C VAL A 261 12.93 3.83 9.74
N VAL A 262 12.36 3.95 8.55
CA VAL A 262 10.94 3.73 8.34
C VAL A 262 10.72 2.48 7.50
N CYS A 263 10.01 1.52 8.07
CA CYS A 263 9.49 0.37 7.35
C CYS A 263 8.14 0.74 6.72
N ASN A 264 8.12 0.78 5.39
CA ASN A 264 6.90 0.98 4.62
C ASN A 264 6.15 -0.36 4.50
N ALA A 265 5.13 -0.52 5.32
CA ALA A 265 4.18 -1.62 5.33
C ALA A 265 2.79 -1.16 4.84
N ASP A 266 2.74 -0.06 4.06
CA ASP A 266 1.54 0.41 3.36
C ASP A 266 1.39 -0.33 2.02
N GLU A 267 1.06 -1.61 2.09
CA GLU A 267 0.90 -2.51 0.94
C GLU A 267 -0.46 -2.27 0.25
N GLY A 268 -0.64 -1.06 -0.30
CA GLY A 268 -1.90 -0.61 -0.88
C GLY A 268 -2.13 -1.01 -2.34
N GLU A 269 -1.12 -1.53 -3.04
CA GLU A 269 -1.26 -1.94 -4.46
C GLU A 269 -2.21 -3.14 -4.59
N PRO A 270 -3.33 -3.03 -5.33
CA PRO A 270 -4.26 -4.15 -5.52
C PRO A 270 -3.58 -5.41 -6.05
N GLY A 271 -3.93 -6.55 -5.47
CA GLY A 271 -3.30 -7.83 -5.81
C GLY A 271 -2.03 -8.16 -5.03
N THR A 272 -1.57 -7.27 -4.13
CA THR A 272 -0.36 -7.48 -3.32
C THR A 272 -0.73 -7.84 -1.87
N PHE A 273 -0.12 -8.88 -1.31
CA PHE A 273 -0.30 -9.34 0.08
C PHE A 273 0.95 -10.06 0.65
N LYS A 274 2.11 -9.86 0.03
CA LYS A 274 3.38 -10.46 0.47
C LYS A 274 3.88 -9.89 1.80
N ASP A 275 3.68 -8.57 2.01
CA ASP A 275 4.14 -7.90 3.22
C ASP A 275 3.26 -8.31 4.41
N ARG A 276 1.95 -8.55 4.21
CA ARG A 276 1.08 -9.20 5.20
C ARG A 276 1.69 -10.50 5.70
N VAL A 277 2.07 -11.40 4.78
CA VAL A 277 2.62 -12.72 5.11
C VAL A 277 3.99 -12.59 5.80
N LEU A 278 4.85 -11.67 5.35
CA LEU A 278 6.12 -11.40 6.01
C LEU A 278 5.93 -10.88 7.44
N LEU A 279 4.98 -9.98 7.66
CA LEU A 279 4.67 -9.44 8.98
C LEU A 279 4.02 -10.47 9.89
N THR A 280 3.23 -11.40 9.35
CA THR A 280 2.65 -12.50 10.12
C THR A 280 3.69 -13.55 10.53
N ARG A 281 4.53 -14.00 9.58
CA ARG A 281 5.43 -15.15 9.78
C ARG A 281 6.86 -14.79 10.14
N HIS A 282 7.32 -13.63 9.70
CA HIS A 282 8.73 -13.23 9.75
C HIS A 282 8.92 -11.82 10.33
N ALA A 283 8.03 -11.37 11.24
CA ALA A 283 8.14 -10.06 11.90
C ALA A 283 9.51 -9.81 12.52
N ASP A 284 10.08 -10.82 13.18
CA ASP A 284 11.43 -10.73 13.75
C ASP A 284 12.49 -10.39 12.69
N LEU A 285 12.39 -10.96 11.49
CA LEU A 285 13.33 -10.70 10.40
C LEU A 285 13.20 -9.26 9.88
N VAL A 286 11.96 -8.74 9.80
CA VAL A 286 11.69 -7.35 9.43
C VAL A 286 12.36 -6.40 10.43
N PHE A 287 12.09 -6.59 11.72
CA PHE A 287 12.66 -5.76 12.78
C PHE A 287 14.19 -5.91 12.90
N GLU A 288 14.71 -7.09 12.60
CA GLU A 288 16.16 -7.34 12.51
C GLU A 288 16.78 -6.49 11.40
N GLY A 289 16.19 -6.45 10.21
CA GLY A 289 16.65 -5.62 9.09
C GLY A 289 16.59 -4.12 9.38
N MET A 290 15.54 -3.66 10.08
CA MET A 290 15.45 -2.28 10.57
C MET A 290 16.57 -1.96 11.57
N THR A 291 16.87 -2.89 12.49
CA THR A 291 17.96 -2.74 13.50
C THR A 291 19.33 -2.70 12.82
N VAL A 292 19.57 -3.54 11.81
CA VAL A 292 20.79 -3.50 10.98
C VAL A 292 20.93 -2.16 10.25
N CYS A 293 19.85 -1.65 9.68
CA CYS A 293 19.83 -0.33 9.04
C CYS A 293 20.19 0.77 10.06
N ALA A 294 19.55 0.78 11.23
CA ALA A 294 19.83 1.74 12.30
C ALA A 294 21.31 1.69 12.74
N TYR A 295 21.89 0.48 12.85
CA TYR A 295 23.30 0.31 13.14
C TYR A 295 24.21 0.94 12.07
N ILE A 296 23.88 0.76 10.78
CA ILE A 296 24.62 1.36 9.67
C ILE A 296 24.53 2.90 9.71
N LEU A 297 23.34 3.45 10.00
CA LEU A 297 23.11 4.89 10.01
C LEU A 297 23.75 5.58 11.22
N GLY A 298 23.55 5.03 12.40
CA GLY A 298 23.98 5.68 13.66
C GLY A 298 25.29 5.15 14.24
N GLY A 299 25.49 3.84 14.22
CA GLY A 299 26.69 3.16 14.74
C GLY A 299 27.04 3.52 16.19
N GLY A 300 26.08 3.95 17.00
CA GLY A 300 26.31 4.47 18.36
C GLY A 300 26.81 5.94 18.41
N ARG A 301 26.84 6.65 17.27
CA ARG A 301 27.31 8.05 17.18
C ARG A 301 26.16 9.04 17.01
N THR A 302 25.13 8.66 16.27
CA THR A 302 23.94 9.47 16.00
C THR A 302 22.73 8.76 16.56
N LYS A 303 21.77 9.51 17.09
CA LYS A 303 20.50 8.94 17.54
C LYS A 303 19.77 8.29 16.37
N THR A 304 19.18 7.13 16.62
CA THR A 304 18.35 6.45 15.64
C THR A 304 16.98 6.12 16.22
N HIS A 305 15.92 6.22 15.40
CA HIS A 305 14.57 5.86 15.79
C HIS A 305 13.84 5.21 14.61
N GLY A 306 12.95 4.26 14.87
CA GLY A 306 12.28 3.46 13.87
C GLY A 306 10.77 3.61 13.90
N PHE A 307 10.16 3.60 12.70
CA PHE A 307 8.71 3.49 12.52
C PHE A 307 8.38 2.33 11.59
N LEU A 308 7.39 1.53 11.98
CA LEU A 308 6.70 0.65 11.04
C LEU A 308 5.36 1.31 10.71
N TYR A 309 5.19 1.74 9.45
CA TYR A 309 3.92 2.28 8.96
C TYR A 309 3.08 1.16 8.40
N LEU A 310 2.09 0.70 9.17
CA LEU A 310 1.21 -0.41 8.86
C LEU A 310 -0.08 0.12 8.24
N ARG A 311 -0.48 -0.38 7.07
CA ARG A 311 -1.77 0.02 6.47
C ARG A 311 -2.96 -0.33 7.36
N GLY A 312 -4.02 0.49 7.29
CA GLY A 312 -5.20 0.37 8.17
C GLY A 312 -5.94 -0.96 8.04
N GLU A 313 -5.96 -1.57 6.85
CA GLU A 313 -6.58 -2.86 6.57
C GLU A 313 -5.89 -4.04 7.27
N TYR A 314 -4.63 -3.85 7.72
CA TYR A 314 -3.87 -4.86 8.46
C TYR A 314 -3.91 -4.64 9.98
N ARG A 315 -4.95 -3.94 10.49
CA ARG A 315 -5.14 -3.72 11.93
C ARG A 315 -5.01 -5.00 12.76
N HIS A 316 -5.45 -6.14 12.24
CA HIS A 316 -5.35 -7.44 12.89
C HIS A 316 -3.91 -7.89 13.19
N LEU A 317 -2.90 -7.27 12.58
CA LEU A 317 -1.48 -7.53 12.85
C LEU A 317 -0.90 -6.66 13.96
N LEU A 318 -1.62 -5.64 14.43
CA LEU A 318 -1.09 -4.65 15.37
C LEU A 318 -0.64 -5.29 16.69
N ASP A 319 -1.49 -6.10 17.30
CA ASP A 319 -1.19 -6.74 18.59
C ASP A 319 -0.04 -7.77 18.46
N PRO A 320 -0.05 -8.72 17.52
CA PRO A 320 1.07 -9.64 17.32
C PRO A 320 2.41 -8.94 17.05
N LEU A 321 2.41 -7.84 16.29
CA LEU A 321 3.61 -7.06 16.02
C LEU A 321 4.11 -6.33 17.28
N ASN A 322 3.22 -5.76 18.09
CA ASN A 322 3.58 -5.14 19.36
C ASN A 322 4.15 -6.16 20.36
N GLU A 323 3.58 -7.37 20.41
CA GLU A 323 4.12 -8.47 21.22
C GLU A 323 5.53 -8.86 20.77
N CYS A 324 5.77 -8.92 19.45
CA CYS A 324 7.09 -9.17 18.89
C CYS A 324 8.09 -8.07 19.30
N LEU A 325 7.72 -6.80 19.20
CA LEU A 325 8.56 -5.67 19.66
C LEU A 325 8.85 -5.76 21.17
N ALA A 326 7.84 -6.05 21.98
CA ALA A 326 7.99 -6.21 23.43
C ALA A 326 8.97 -7.35 23.78
N ARG A 327 8.90 -8.50 23.07
CA ARG A 327 9.86 -9.59 23.22
C ARG A 327 11.26 -9.15 22.84
N ARG A 328 11.45 -8.48 21.70
CA ARG A 328 12.76 -7.99 21.26
C ARG A 328 13.38 -7.00 22.24
N ARG A 329 12.58 -6.14 22.90
CA ARG A 329 13.05 -5.24 23.97
C ARG A 329 13.55 -6.04 25.18
N ARG A 330 12.78 -7.06 25.62
CA ARG A 330 13.23 -7.93 26.72
C ARG A 330 14.52 -8.69 26.42
N ASP A 331 14.72 -9.08 25.15
CA ASP A 331 15.88 -9.85 24.70
C ASP A 331 17.11 -8.95 24.41
N GLY A 332 17.02 -7.64 24.65
CA GLY A 332 18.09 -6.67 24.39
C GLY A 332 18.39 -6.48 22.90
N LEU A 333 17.38 -6.71 22.03
CA LEU A 333 17.49 -6.55 20.58
C LEU A 333 16.84 -5.24 20.09
N LEU A 334 16.19 -4.49 20.98
CA LEU A 334 15.67 -3.14 20.82
C LEU A 334 15.81 -2.39 22.15
N GLY A 335 15.75 -1.07 22.10
CA GLY A 335 15.88 -0.18 23.25
C GLY A 335 17.30 0.36 23.38
N LYS A 336 17.88 0.27 24.57
CA LYS A 336 19.25 0.77 24.90
C LYS A 336 20.29 -0.33 24.80
N ASP A 337 21.50 0.06 24.42
CA ASP A 337 22.69 -0.79 24.42
C ASP A 337 22.46 -2.17 23.75
N ILE A 338 21.89 -2.13 22.53
CA ILE A 338 21.45 -3.32 21.79
C ILE A 338 22.57 -4.36 21.69
N CYS A 339 22.27 -5.62 22.01
CA CYS A 339 23.20 -6.75 22.10
C CYS A 339 24.37 -6.49 23.04
N GLY A 340 24.24 -5.63 24.06
CA GLY A 340 25.29 -5.22 24.99
C GLY A 340 26.28 -4.23 24.40
N ARG A 341 26.01 -3.61 23.26
CA ARG A 341 26.88 -2.58 22.65
C ARG A 341 26.58 -1.21 23.24
N PRO A 342 27.48 -0.64 24.08
CA PRO A 342 27.22 0.66 24.70
C PRO A 342 26.95 1.78 23.69
N GLY A 343 25.88 2.56 23.90
CA GLY A 343 25.53 3.69 23.09
C GLY A 343 24.85 3.34 21.75
N PHE A 344 24.62 2.07 21.43
CA PHE A 344 23.79 1.69 20.30
C PHE A 344 22.35 1.51 20.77
N ASP A 345 21.58 2.59 20.65
CA ASP A 345 20.18 2.68 21.03
C ASP A 345 19.31 2.76 19.79
N PHE A 346 18.27 1.93 19.71
CA PHE A 346 17.28 1.95 18.65
C PHE A 346 15.98 1.31 19.12
N ASP A 347 14.86 1.97 18.89
CA ASP A 347 13.55 1.39 19.16
C ASP A 347 12.60 1.66 18.00
N ILE A 348 11.53 0.87 17.92
CA ILE A 348 10.56 0.88 16.83
C ILE A 348 9.17 1.12 17.40
N GLU A 349 8.43 2.05 16.75
CA GLU A 349 7.02 2.29 16.98
C GLU A 349 6.19 1.89 15.76
N ILE A 350 4.97 1.40 16.00
CA ILE A 350 4.04 1.07 14.93
C ILE A 350 3.05 2.23 14.77
N HIS A 351 2.95 2.76 13.56
CA HIS A 351 1.92 3.71 13.15
C HIS A 351 0.91 3.04 12.24
N LEU A 352 -0.37 3.07 12.62
CA LEU A 352 -1.44 2.53 11.80
C LEU A 352 -1.87 3.59 10.77
N GLY A 353 -1.86 3.22 9.48
CA GLY A 353 -2.43 4.03 8.41
C GLY A 353 -3.95 4.10 8.51
N ALA A 354 -4.53 5.05 7.82
CA ALA A 354 -5.98 5.30 7.87
C ALA A 354 -6.67 5.17 6.48
N GLY A 355 -6.14 4.32 5.60
CA GLY A 355 -6.74 4.02 4.29
C GLY A 355 -6.43 5.11 3.24
N ALA A 356 -5.21 5.14 2.72
CA ALA A 356 -4.81 5.99 1.60
C ALA A 356 -3.63 5.36 0.86
N TYR A 357 -3.86 4.80 -0.34
CA TYR A 357 -2.85 4.17 -1.19
C TYR A 357 -1.62 5.05 -1.42
N VAL A 358 -1.84 6.38 -1.58
CA VAL A 358 -0.73 7.32 -1.82
C VAL A 358 0.30 7.32 -0.70
N CYS A 359 -0.04 6.90 0.52
CA CYS A 359 0.91 6.80 1.64
C CYS A 359 1.96 5.69 1.45
N GLY A 360 1.80 4.82 0.44
CA GLY A 360 2.87 3.94 -0.03
C GLY A 360 4.05 4.69 -0.70
N GLU A 361 3.86 5.94 -1.16
CA GLU A 361 4.93 6.81 -1.63
C GLU A 361 5.69 7.37 -0.43
N GLU A 362 7.06 7.30 -0.45
CA GLU A 362 7.89 7.54 0.73
C GLU A 362 7.70 8.92 1.38
N SER A 363 7.49 9.98 0.60
CA SER A 363 7.30 11.32 1.14
C SER A 363 5.87 11.57 1.63
N ALA A 364 4.87 10.95 1.00
CA ALA A 364 3.49 10.95 1.47
C ALA A 364 3.35 10.19 2.80
N LEU A 365 4.04 9.06 2.94
CA LEU A 365 4.13 8.31 4.19
C LEU A 365 4.70 9.19 5.31
N ILE A 366 5.78 9.92 5.04
CA ILE A 366 6.39 10.84 6.01
C ILE A 366 5.41 11.97 6.39
N GLU A 367 4.69 12.56 5.44
CA GLU A 367 3.65 13.55 5.74
C GLU A 367 2.56 12.97 6.68
N SER A 368 2.16 11.72 6.43
CA SER A 368 1.22 11.00 7.29
C SER A 368 1.77 10.77 8.71
N LEU A 369 3.04 10.35 8.83
CA LEU A 369 3.73 10.21 10.12
C LEU A 369 3.80 11.55 10.89
N GLU A 370 3.85 12.67 10.16
CA GLU A 370 3.84 14.03 10.75
C GLU A 370 2.42 14.57 11.03
N GLY A 371 1.39 13.70 10.99
CA GLY A 371 0.01 14.09 11.28
C GLY A 371 -0.61 15.03 10.25
N LYS A 372 -0.21 14.90 8.99
CA LYS A 372 -0.70 15.69 7.87
C LYS A 372 -1.44 14.82 6.87
N ARG A 373 -2.01 15.44 5.83
CA ARG A 373 -2.48 14.71 4.65
C ARG A 373 -1.30 14.06 3.95
N GLY A 374 -1.42 12.81 3.52
CA GLY A 374 -0.39 12.06 2.80
C GLY A 374 -0.16 12.58 1.39
N ILE A 375 0.25 13.83 1.24
CA ILE A 375 0.54 14.46 -0.04
C ILE A 375 2.04 14.36 -0.30
N PRO A 376 2.48 13.78 -1.45
CA PRO A 376 3.89 13.67 -1.79
C PRO A 376 4.59 15.03 -1.80
N ARG A 377 5.81 15.08 -1.24
CA ARG A 377 6.65 16.28 -1.21
C ARG A 377 7.32 16.55 -2.57
N ASN A 378 7.67 17.80 -2.82
CA ASN A 378 8.58 18.14 -3.91
C ASN A 378 9.96 17.53 -3.64
N ARG A 379 10.57 16.96 -4.65
CA ARG A 379 11.93 16.40 -4.58
C ARG A 379 12.77 16.98 -5.70
N PRO A 380 14.02 17.45 -5.47
CA PRO A 380 14.74 17.55 -4.20
C PRO A 380 14.14 18.57 -3.21
N PRO A 381 14.43 18.49 -1.88
CA PRO A 381 15.30 17.51 -1.23
C PRO A 381 14.63 16.13 -1.10
N TYR A 382 15.45 15.07 -1.01
CA TYR A 382 14.98 13.70 -0.84
C TYR A 382 14.90 13.32 0.65
N PRO A 383 14.05 12.34 1.05
CA PRO A 383 13.92 11.90 2.44
C PRO A 383 15.23 11.48 3.11
N VAL A 384 16.17 10.93 2.35
CA VAL A 384 17.50 10.53 2.88
C VAL A 384 18.29 11.69 3.47
N THR A 385 17.96 12.94 3.11
CA THR A 385 18.54 14.16 3.67
C THR A 385 17.54 14.98 4.47
N HIS A 386 16.27 15.04 4.05
CA HIS A 386 15.20 15.86 4.64
C HIS A 386 13.89 15.05 4.69
N GLY A 387 13.85 14.06 5.57
CA GLY A 387 12.69 13.18 5.77
C GLY A 387 11.78 13.60 6.93
N TYR A 388 11.56 12.69 7.89
CA TYR A 388 10.70 12.91 9.04
C TYR A 388 11.23 14.06 9.91
N LEU A 389 10.39 15.04 10.18
CA LEU A 389 10.73 16.30 10.88
C LEU A 389 11.98 17.01 10.30
N GLY A 390 12.20 16.88 8.99
CA GLY A 390 13.34 17.47 8.31
C GLY A 390 14.68 16.75 8.53
N GLN A 391 14.68 15.64 9.23
CA GLN A 391 15.86 14.84 9.54
C GLN A 391 16.11 13.74 8.49
N PRO A 392 17.36 13.25 8.35
CA PRO A 392 17.68 12.15 7.45
C PRO A 392 16.82 10.90 7.74
N THR A 393 16.17 10.36 6.72
CA THR A 393 15.22 9.26 6.87
C THR A 393 15.37 8.23 5.75
N VAL A 394 15.60 6.98 6.12
CA VAL A 394 15.48 5.83 5.21
C VAL A 394 14.04 5.34 5.23
N VAL A 395 13.43 5.21 4.06
CA VAL A 395 12.14 4.51 3.89
C VAL A 395 12.38 3.29 3.00
N ASN A 396 12.14 2.08 3.52
CA ASN A 396 12.22 0.84 2.75
C ASN A 396 11.00 -0.05 2.98
N ASN A 397 10.67 -0.85 1.97
CA ASN A 397 9.61 -1.85 2.05
C ASN A 397 9.99 -3.01 2.99
N VAL A 398 8.99 -3.69 3.54
CA VAL A 398 9.09 -4.87 4.43
C VAL A 398 10.04 -5.93 3.87
N GLU A 399 9.83 -6.38 2.62
CA GLU A 399 10.67 -7.40 1.97
C GLU A 399 12.13 -6.96 1.81
N THR A 400 12.38 -5.66 1.63
CA THR A 400 13.75 -5.10 1.57
C THR A 400 14.49 -5.26 2.89
N PHE A 401 13.82 -4.99 4.02
CA PHE A 401 14.43 -5.17 5.35
C PHE A 401 14.69 -6.64 5.66
N CYS A 402 13.78 -7.55 5.28
CA CYS A 402 14.03 -8.99 5.41
C CYS A 402 15.29 -9.42 4.65
N ALA A 403 15.41 -9.01 3.38
CA ALA A 403 16.58 -9.32 2.56
C ALA A 403 17.86 -8.73 3.15
N ALA A 404 17.82 -7.50 3.67
CA ALA A 404 18.97 -6.85 4.29
C ALA A 404 19.45 -7.56 5.57
N ALA A 405 18.53 -8.10 6.38
CA ALA A 405 18.89 -8.91 7.53
C ALA A 405 19.66 -10.19 7.14
N LEU A 406 19.19 -10.88 6.10
CA LEU A 406 19.87 -12.07 5.57
C LEU A 406 21.25 -11.71 5.03
N ILE A 407 21.38 -10.63 4.27
CA ILE A 407 22.66 -10.14 3.74
C ILE A 407 23.63 -9.79 4.87
N ALA A 408 23.15 -9.14 5.92
CA ALA A 408 24.00 -8.80 7.07
C ALA A 408 24.59 -10.05 7.74
N LYS A 409 23.87 -11.18 7.74
CA LYS A 409 24.33 -12.46 8.29
C LYS A 409 25.20 -13.22 7.29
N GLU A 410 24.72 -13.44 6.07
CA GLU A 410 25.32 -14.39 5.10
C GLU A 410 26.34 -13.71 4.15
N GLY A 411 26.28 -12.38 4.02
CA GLY A 411 27.16 -11.60 3.15
C GLY A 411 26.56 -11.23 1.80
N GLY A 412 27.15 -10.21 1.19
CA GLY A 412 26.65 -9.65 -0.08
C GLY A 412 26.84 -10.59 -1.27
N ASP A 413 27.96 -11.28 -1.36
CA ASP A 413 28.26 -12.18 -2.47
C ASP A 413 27.32 -13.40 -2.48
N TRP A 414 26.97 -13.93 -1.30
CA TRP A 414 25.99 -14.99 -1.15
C TRP A 414 24.62 -14.60 -1.75
N TYR A 415 24.16 -13.39 -1.46
CA TYR A 415 22.89 -12.89 -1.99
C TYR A 415 22.99 -12.62 -3.50
N ARG A 416 24.11 -12.04 -3.95
CA ARG A 416 24.37 -11.69 -5.33
C ARG A 416 24.46 -12.91 -6.26
N ALA A 417 24.81 -14.08 -5.72
CA ALA A 417 24.88 -15.34 -6.48
C ALA A 417 23.51 -15.83 -6.98
N GLN A 418 22.43 -15.23 -6.46
CA GLN A 418 21.05 -15.57 -6.83
C GLN A 418 20.44 -14.50 -7.75
N GLY A 419 19.50 -14.90 -8.59
CA GLY A 419 18.81 -14.00 -9.53
C GLY A 419 19.60 -13.77 -10.82
N THR A 420 19.46 -12.55 -11.38
CA THR A 420 20.18 -12.14 -12.59
C THR A 420 21.34 -11.21 -12.25
N ALA A 421 22.19 -10.91 -13.24
CA ALA A 421 23.32 -9.99 -13.04
C ALA A 421 22.89 -8.57 -12.62
N LYS A 422 21.69 -8.12 -13.05
CA LYS A 422 21.14 -6.78 -12.75
C LYS A 422 20.07 -6.80 -11.66
N SER A 423 19.43 -7.95 -11.44
CA SER A 423 18.37 -8.17 -10.45
C SER A 423 18.76 -9.34 -9.55
N THR A 424 19.47 -9.03 -8.46
CA THR A 424 20.03 -10.03 -7.54
C THR A 424 19.04 -10.45 -6.46
N GLY A 425 19.23 -11.66 -5.93
CA GLY A 425 18.43 -12.24 -4.87
C GLY A 425 17.09 -12.78 -5.37
N THR A 426 16.16 -12.90 -4.43
CA THR A 426 14.81 -13.42 -4.67
C THR A 426 13.75 -12.32 -4.70
N LYS A 427 12.55 -12.68 -5.18
CA LYS A 427 11.36 -11.84 -5.20
C LYS A 427 10.14 -12.64 -4.75
N LEU A 428 9.36 -12.06 -3.84
CA LEU A 428 8.06 -12.62 -3.47
C LEU A 428 6.98 -12.13 -4.44
N LEU A 429 6.21 -13.07 -4.95
CA LEU A 429 5.04 -12.82 -5.79
C LEU A 429 3.77 -13.18 -5.02
N SER A 430 2.83 -12.23 -4.99
CA SER A 430 1.45 -12.41 -4.52
C SER A 430 0.61 -12.84 -5.72
N VAL A 431 0.40 -14.14 -5.88
CA VAL A 431 -0.33 -14.72 -7.02
C VAL A 431 -1.82 -14.83 -6.67
N SER A 432 -2.68 -14.27 -7.52
CA SER A 432 -4.13 -14.25 -7.34
C SER A 432 -4.86 -14.27 -8.69
N GLY A 433 -6.20 -14.34 -8.68
CA GLY A 433 -7.01 -14.41 -9.88
C GLY A 433 -7.30 -15.85 -10.30
N ASP A 434 -7.37 -16.11 -11.62
CA ASP A 434 -7.80 -17.39 -12.19
C ASP A 434 -6.67 -18.44 -12.17
N CYS A 435 -6.39 -19.00 -10.99
CA CYS A 435 -5.41 -20.07 -10.79
C CYS A 435 -5.87 -21.03 -9.67
N GLU A 436 -5.35 -22.27 -9.72
CA GLU A 436 -5.74 -23.32 -8.75
C GLU A 436 -5.12 -23.07 -7.36
N ARG A 437 -3.94 -22.47 -7.30
CA ARG A 437 -3.17 -22.29 -6.07
C ARG A 437 -2.75 -20.83 -5.86
N PRO A 438 -3.70 -19.93 -5.53
CA PRO A 438 -3.35 -18.57 -5.15
C PRO A 438 -2.52 -18.56 -3.87
N GLY A 439 -1.65 -17.56 -3.70
CA GLY A 439 -0.80 -17.44 -2.52
C GLY A 439 0.56 -16.81 -2.81
N ILE A 440 1.49 -16.99 -1.89
CA ILE A 440 2.85 -16.43 -1.97
C ILE A 440 3.82 -17.43 -2.57
N TYR A 441 4.56 -16.95 -3.57
CA TYR A 441 5.62 -17.68 -4.27
C TYR A 441 6.91 -16.89 -4.21
N GLU A 442 7.98 -17.50 -3.76
CA GLU A 442 9.32 -16.93 -3.80
C GLU A 442 10.13 -17.55 -4.94
N TYR A 443 10.73 -16.69 -5.76
CA TYR A 443 11.63 -17.11 -6.85
C TYR A 443 12.90 -16.26 -6.86
N PRO A 444 14.04 -16.81 -7.29
CA PRO A 444 15.14 -15.99 -7.76
C PRO A 444 14.67 -15.11 -8.91
N PHE A 445 15.15 -13.87 -8.99
CA PHE A 445 14.88 -13.03 -10.15
C PHE A 445 15.29 -13.72 -11.44
N GLY A 446 14.56 -13.47 -12.54
CA GLY A 446 14.76 -14.11 -13.83
C GLY A 446 13.81 -15.27 -14.10
N VAL A 447 12.93 -15.64 -13.16
CA VAL A 447 11.83 -16.57 -13.41
C VAL A 447 10.93 -16.03 -14.53
N THR A 448 10.47 -16.90 -15.44
CA THR A 448 9.53 -16.51 -16.50
C THR A 448 8.11 -16.45 -15.96
N VAL A 449 7.27 -15.62 -16.59
CA VAL A 449 5.83 -15.58 -16.27
C VAL A 449 5.20 -16.96 -16.49
N ARG A 450 5.59 -17.67 -17.55
CA ARG A 450 5.13 -19.04 -17.85
C ARG A 450 5.37 -19.99 -16.68
N GLN A 451 6.57 -19.99 -16.11
CA GLN A 451 6.90 -20.84 -14.96
C GLN A 451 6.01 -20.55 -13.76
N VAL A 452 5.71 -19.27 -13.49
CA VAL A 452 4.81 -18.88 -12.38
C VAL A 452 3.38 -19.37 -12.64
N LEU A 453 2.91 -19.26 -13.91
CA LEU A 453 1.58 -19.76 -14.31
C LEU A 453 1.48 -21.28 -14.15
N ASP A 454 2.49 -22.03 -14.56
CA ASP A 454 2.55 -23.49 -14.40
C ASP A 454 2.55 -23.87 -12.91
N ASP A 455 3.38 -23.21 -12.10
CA ASP A 455 3.50 -23.49 -10.67
C ASP A 455 2.22 -23.14 -9.89
N CYS A 456 1.45 -22.13 -10.30
CA CYS A 456 0.18 -21.80 -9.64
C CYS A 456 -1.03 -22.55 -10.20
N GLY A 457 -0.85 -23.36 -11.26
CA GLY A 457 -1.92 -24.15 -11.88
C GLY A 457 -2.89 -23.31 -12.68
N ALA A 458 -2.42 -22.20 -13.26
CA ALA A 458 -3.23 -21.37 -14.15
C ALA A 458 -3.52 -22.09 -15.47
N ARG A 459 -4.75 -21.95 -15.97
CA ARG A 459 -5.19 -22.61 -17.21
C ARG A 459 -5.89 -21.63 -18.13
N ARG A 460 -5.70 -21.80 -19.46
CA ARG A 460 -6.34 -20.93 -20.47
C ARG A 460 -6.15 -19.45 -20.20
N THR A 461 -4.97 -19.09 -19.66
CA THR A 461 -4.64 -17.72 -19.30
C THR A 461 -4.51 -16.87 -20.55
N GLN A 462 -5.29 -15.78 -20.64
CA GLN A 462 -5.17 -14.80 -21.72
C GLN A 462 -4.27 -13.62 -21.34
N ALA A 463 -4.19 -13.29 -20.04
CA ALA A 463 -3.46 -12.12 -19.57
C ALA A 463 -2.93 -12.30 -18.15
N VAL A 464 -1.85 -11.57 -17.85
CA VAL A 464 -1.32 -11.42 -16.49
C VAL A 464 -1.05 -9.94 -16.21
N GLN A 465 -1.57 -9.43 -15.10
CA GLN A 465 -1.19 -8.12 -14.59
C GLN A 465 -0.03 -8.28 -13.62
N VAL A 466 1.15 -7.85 -14.02
CA VAL A 466 2.38 -7.89 -13.21
C VAL A 466 2.55 -6.57 -12.49
N SER A 467 2.79 -6.60 -11.18
CA SER A 467 2.96 -5.42 -10.29
C SER A 467 1.67 -4.63 -10.01
N GLY A 468 0.50 -5.27 -10.12
CA GLY A 468 -0.78 -4.63 -9.89
C GLY A 468 -1.16 -3.55 -10.90
N PRO A 469 -2.20 -2.75 -10.66
CA PRO A 469 -2.65 -1.69 -11.55
C PRO A 469 -1.56 -0.72 -12.01
N SER A 470 -0.58 -0.41 -11.16
CA SER A 470 0.53 0.48 -11.50
C SER A 470 1.55 -0.15 -12.46
N GLY A 471 1.51 -1.47 -12.65
CA GLY A 471 2.47 -2.24 -13.42
C GLY A 471 2.14 -2.41 -14.89
N THR A 472 2.34 -3.62 -15.40
CA THR A 472 2.19 -3.96 -16.81
C THR A 472 1.23 -5.13 -17.00
N LEU A 473 0.26 -4.97 -17.89
CA LEU A 473 -0.60 -6.06 -18.38
C LEU A 473 0.05 -6.67 -19.61
N ILE A 474 0.30 -7.97 -19.58
CA ILE A 474 0.87 -8.73 -20.70
C ILE A 474 -0.12 -9.78 -21.21
N ASP A 475 -0.03 -10.15 -22.46
CA ASP A 475 -0.80 -11.23 -23.08
C ASP A 475 0.02 -12.53 -23.23
N ALA A 476 -0.64 -13.57 -23.72
CA ALA A 476 -0.04 -14.92 -23.84
C ALA A 476 1.24 -14.98 -24.71
N SER A 477 1.43 -14.04 -25.63
CA SER A 477 2.64 -13.97 -26.48
C SER A 477 3.88 -13.52 -25.70
N GLU A 478 3.70 -12.91 -24.53
CA GLU A 478 4.75 -12.34 -23.69
C GLU A 478 5.08 -13.20 -22.45
N PHE A 479 4.48 -14.39 -22.27
CA PHE A 479 4.67 -15.18 -21.04
C PHE A 479 6.10 -15.74 -20.86
N ASP A 480 6.95 -15.69 -21.88
CA ASP A 480 8.35 -16.06 -21.73
C ASP A 480 9.24 -14.91 -21.20
N ARG A 481 8.67 -13.73 -20.98
CA ARG A 481 9.33 -12.61 -20.31
C ARG A 481 9.66 -12.94 -18.86
N ARG A 482 10.69 -12.30 -18.34
CA ARG A 482 11.27 -12.60 -17.03
C ARG A 482 10.90 -11.55 -15.99
N ILE A 483 10.56 -12.01 -14.80
CA ILE A 483 10.40 -11.14 -13.63
C ILE A 483 11.80 -10.66 -13.22
N ALA A 484 12.12 -9.44 -13.59
CA ALA A 484 13.40 -8.78 -13.33
C ALA A 484 13.28 -7.27 -13.55
N PHE A 485 14.13 -6.46 -12.93
CA PHE A 485 14.12 -5.01 -13.12
C PHE A 485 14.47 -4.57 -14.54
N GLU A 486 15.21 -5.40 -15.25
CA GLU A 486 15.62 -5.16 -16.65
C GLU A 486 14.58 -5.62 -17.69
N ASP A 487 13.48 -6.30 -17.28
CA ASP A 487 12.44 -6.79 -18.20
C ASP A 487 11.03 -6.49 -17.66
N LEU A 488 10.52 -7.27 -16.69
CA LEU A 488 9.24 -7.04 -16.02
C LEU A 488 9.47 -6.72 -14.55
N PRO A 489 9.64 -5.44 -14.20
CA PRO A 489 9.78 -5.04 -12.80
C PRO A 489 8.46 -5.23 -12.04
N THR A 490 8.54 -5.64 -10.78
CA THR A 490 7.35 -5.85 -9.96
C THR A 490 7.55 -5.46 -8.50
N ALA A 491 6.50 -4.88 -7.90
CA ALA A 491 6.36 -4.73 -6.45
C ALA A 491 5.95 -6.04 -5.77
N GLY A 492 5.36 -6.99 -6.53
CA GLY A 492 4.99 -8.30 -6.03
C GLY A 492 3.65 -8.83 -6.50
N ALA A 493 2.68 -8.00 -6.89
CA ALA A 493 1.39 -8.48 -7.40
C ALA A 493 1.54 -9.23 -8.73
N PHE A 494 0.83 -10.34 -8.84
CA PHE A 494 0.76 -11.18 -10.03
C PHE A 494 -0.69 -11.70 -10.16
N MET A 495 -1.51 -10.99 -10.95
CA MET A 495 -2.93 -11.32 -11.12
C MET A 495 -3.15 -12.02 -12.45
N VAL A 496 -3.77 -13.21 -12.39
CA VAL A 496 -4.02 -14.09 -13.53
C VAL A 496 -5.45 -13.90 -14.03
N PHE A 497 -5.61 -13.77 -15.34
CA PHE A 497 -6.91 -13.65 -16.01
C PHE A 497 -7.03 -14.72 -17.10
N ASP A 498 -8.05 -15.58 -17.02
CA ASP A 498 -8.33 -16.58 -18.04
C ASP A 498 -9.17 -16.00 -19.20
N GLU A 499 -9.42 -16.81 -20.22
CA GLU A 499 -10.14 -16.41 -21.43
C GLU A 499 -11.61 -15.99 -21.21
N THR A 500 -12.19 -16.25 -20.02
CA THR A 500 -13.56 -15.87 -19.69
C THR A 500 -13.67 -14.40 -19.24
N ARG A 501 -12.51 -13.77 -18.90
CA ARG A 501 -12.51 -12.40 -18.39
C ARG A 501 -12.53 -11.38 -19.50
N ASP A 502 -13.33 -10.36 -19.31
CA ASP A 502 -13.31 -9.18 -20.19
C ASP A 502 -12.22 -8.21 -19.74
N MET A 503 -11.16 -8.10 -20.53
CA MET A 503 -10.01 -7.27 -20.17
C MET A 503 -10.34 -5.76 -20.10
N PHE A 504 -11.40 -5.30 -20.76
CA PHE A 504 -11.87 -3.93 -20.62
C PHE A 504 -12.46 -3.69 -19.23
N ASP A 505 -13.26 -4.63 -18.71
CA ASP A 505 -13.88 -4.52 -17.39
C ASP A 505 -12.82 -4.64 -16.27
N VAL A 506 -11.79 -5.48 -16.47
CA VAL A 506 -10.63 -5.55 -15.58
C VAL A 506 -9.96 -4.17 -15.47
N VAL A 507 -9.65 -3.56 -16.59
CA VAL A 507 -8.94 -2.27 -16.62
C VAL A 507 -9.83 -1.12 -16.16
N ARG A 508 -11.14 -1.19 -16.41
CA ARG A 508 -12.08 -0.23 -15.85
C ARG A 508 -12.02 -0.20 -14.31
N ASN A 509 -11.94 -1.35 -13.67
CA ASN A 509 -11.75 -1.41 -12.21
C ASN A 509 -10.44 -0.70 -11.78
N PHE A 510 -9.34 -0.92 -12.48
CA PHE A 510 -8.07 -0.26 -12.18
C PHE A 510 -8.13 1.27 -12.35
N VAL A 511 -8.82 1.76 -13.39
CA VAL A 511 -8.99 3.20 -13.59
C VAL A 511 -9.87 3.83 -12.49
N HIS A 512 -10.92 3.13 -12.06
CA HIS A 512 -11.73 3.55 -10.92
C HIS A 512 -10.91 3.61 -9.62
N PHE A 513 -10.05 2.62 -9.39
CA PHE A 513 -9.11 2.62 -8.28
C PHE A 513 -8.22 3.87 -8.29
N PHE A 514 -7.53 4.19 -9.40
CA PHE A 514 -6.68 5.37 -9.48
C PHE A 514 -7.45 6.69 -9.32
N ALA A 515 -8.67 6.78 -9.85
CA ALA A 515 -9.51 7.96 -9.69
C ALA A 515 -9.92 8.16 -8.22
N HIS A 516 -10.17 7.08 -7.48
CA HIS A 516 -10.48 7.10 -6.06
C HIS A 516 -9.25 7.48 -5.21
N GLU A 517 -8.10 6.91 -5.50
CA GLU A 517 -6.87 7.04 -4.71
C GLU A 517 -6.04 8.29 -5.04
N SER A 518 -6.45 9.10 -6.00
CA SER A 518 -5.78 10.37 -6.31
C SER A 518 -5.84 11.30 -5.10
N CYS A 519 -4.67 11.71 -4.58
CA CYS A 519 -4.61 12.64 -3.44
C CYS A 519 -5.13 14.05 -3.75
N GLY A 520 -5.43 14.36 -5.02
CA GLY A 520 -5.98 15.64 -5.48
C GLY A 520 -4.96 16.77 -5.58
N PHE A 521 -3.69 16.56 -5.25
CA PHE A 521 -2.69 17.63 -5.23
C PHE A 521 -2.38 18.20 -6.61
N CYS A 522 -1.88 17.39 -7.54
CA CYS A 522 -1.46 17.88 -8.85
C CYS A 522 -2.59 17.79 -9.90
N THR A 523 -2.75 18.83 -10.70
CA THR A 523 -3.80 18.91 -11.73
C THR A 523 -3.78 17.75 -12.73
N PRO A 524 -2.63 17.33 -13.28
CA PRO A 524 -2.62 16.23 -14.25
C PRO A 524 -3.22 14.95 -13.71
N CYS A 525 -2.92 14.56 -12.47
CA CYS A 525 -3.49 13.38 -11.82
C CYS A 525 -4.96 13.59 -11.43
N ARG A 526 -5.27 14.65 -10.66
CA ARG A 526 -6.64 14.91 -10.18
C ARG A 526 -7.67 14.98 -11.31
N VAL A 527 -7.37 15.76 -12.34
CA VAL A 527 -8.27 15.95 -13.48
C VAL A 527 -8.18 14.76 -14.43
N GLY A 528 -6.96 14.30 -14.73
CA GLY A 528 -6.72 13.23 -15.69
C GLY A 528 -7.36 11.90 -15.28
N THR A 529 -7.26 11.48 -14.00
CA THR A 529 -7.90 10.24 -13.54
C THR A 529 -9.43 10.35 -13.56
N ALA A 530 -9.99 11.51 -13.20
CA ALA A 530 -11.44 11.74 -13.26
C ALA A 530 -11.96 11.73 -14.71
N MET A 531 -11.26 12.38 -15.64
CA MET A 531 -11.59 12.35 -17.07
C MET A 531 -11.46 10.94 -17.64
N MET A 532 -10.36 10.24 -17.34
CA MET A 532 -10.14 8.85 -17.77
C MET A 532 -11.29 7.95 -17.31
N LYS A 533 -11.70 8.06 -16.04
CA LYS A 533 -12.86 7.34 -15.50
C LYS A 533 -14.14 7.65 -16.28
N GLY A 534 -14.42 8.93 -16.55
CA GLY A 534 -15.61 9.35 -17.31
C GLY A 534 -15.63 8.80 -18.74
N VAL A 535 -14.50 8.85 -19.44
CA VAL A 535 -14.36 8.31 -20.80
C VAL A 535 -14.52 6.78 -20.82
N ILE A 536 -13.91 6.07 -19.87
CA ILE A 536 -14.03 4.60 -19.78
C ILE A 536 -15.46 4.19 -19.44
N ASP A 537 -16.15 4.88 -18.55
CA ASP A 537 -17.55 4.60 -18.22
C ASP A 537 -18.48 4.88 -19.42
N LYS A 538 -18.20 5.90 -20.21
CA LYS A 538 -18.89 6.17 -21.48
C LYS A 538 -18.71 5.03 -22.47
N ILE A 539 -17.47 4.54 -22.65
CA ILE A 539 -17.16 3.39 -23.53
C ILE A 539 -17.84 2.12 -23.01
N HIS A 540 -17.79 1.88 -21.69
CA HIS A 540 -18.47 0.72 -21.07
C HIS A 540 -19.97 0.70 -21.33
N ALA A 541 -20.61 1.86 -21.29
CA ALA A 541 -22.04 2.02 -21.59
C ALA A 541 -22.39 1.90 -23.09
N GLY A 542 -21.43 1.51 -23.96
CA GLY A 542 -21.64 1.37 -25.40
C GLY A 542 -21.83 2.70 -26.15
N ARG A 543 -21.44 3.82 -25.55
CA ARG A 543 -21.52 5.18 -26.12
C ARG A 543 -20.15 5.71 -26.55
N GLY A 544 -19.11 4.87 -26.53
CA GLY A 544 -17.77 5.26 -26.93
C GLY A 544 -17.65 5.51 -28.44
N ALA A 545 -16.78 6.45 -28.80
CA ALA A 545 -16.40 6.76 -30.17
C ALA A 545 -14.88 6.70 -30.34
N GLN A 546 -14.38 6.72 -31.58
CA GLN A 546 -12.95 6.75 -31.86
C GLN A 546 -12.24 7.94 -31.21
N HIS A 547 -12.91 9.09 -31.13
CA HIS A 547 -12.42 10.28 -30.44
C HIS A 547 -12.11 10.03 -28.96
N ASP A 548 -12.90 9.21 -28.27
CA ASP A 548 -12.67 8.86 -26.86
C ASP A 548 -11.38 8.08 -26.67
N VAL A 549 -11.04 7.21 -27.63
CA VAL A 549 -9.76 6.46 -27.64
C VAL A 549 -8.58 7.41 -27.82
N GLU A 550 -8.72 8.41 -28.69
CA GLU A 550 -7.69 9.45 -28.88
C GLU A 550 -7.52 10.33 -27.63
N GLU A 551 -8.61 10.65 -26.94
CA GLU A 551 -8.58 11.40 -25.69
C GLU A 551 -7.87 10.64 -24.59
N ILE A 552 -8.09 9.32 -24.46
CA ILE A 552 -7.33 8.45 -23.55
C ILE A 552 -5.83 8.56 -23.82
N CYS A 553 -5.40 8.54 -25.07
CA CYS A 553 -3.99 8.69 -25.45
C CYS A 553 -3.41 10.06 -25.06
N ARG A 554 -4.19 11.14 -25.22
CA ARG A 554 -3.77 12.49 -24.80
C ARG A 554 -3.64 12.59 -23.29
N LEU A 555 -4.63 12.12 -22.54
CA LEU A 555 -4.61 12.10 -21.07
C LEU A 555 -3.41 11.30 -20.55
N GLN A 556 -3.15 10.13 -21.11
CA GLN A 556 -2.00 9.30 -20.76
C GLN A 556 -0.69 10.09 -20.92
N LYS A 557 -0.49 10.75 -22.04
CA LYS A 557 0.73 11.53 -22.30
C LYS A 557 0.90 12.66 -21.28
N VAL A 558 -0.16 13.41 -20.99
CA VAL A 558 -0.13 14.52 -20.02
C VAL A 558 0.15 14.01 -18.61
N MET A 559 -0.54 12.95 -18.18
CA MET A 559 -0.36 12.40 -16.85
C MET A 559 1.05 11.82 -16.66
N TYR A 560 1.54 11.05 -17.64
CA TYR A 560 2.89 10.47 -17.59
C TYR A 560 3.98 11.54 -17.50
N LEU A 561 3.87 12.65 -18.24
CA LEU A 561 4.91 13.67 -18.30
C LEU A 561 4.83 14.71 -17.17
N ALA A 562 3.63 14.96 -16.63
CA ALA A 562 3.41 16.13 -15.77
C ALA A 562 2.83 15.81 -14.39
N ALA A 563 2.50 14.55 -14.08
CA ALA A 563 2.08 14.19 -12.73
C ALA A 563 3.24 14.28 -11.75
N HIS A 564 2.91 14.55 -10.49
CA HIS A 564 3.90 14.83 -9.45
C HIS A 564 4.56 13.56 -8.88
N CYS A 565 3.83 12.44 -8.80
CA CYS A 565 4.31 11.20 -8.20
C CYS A 565 3.95 9.96 -9.03
N GLY A 566 4.46 8.80 -8.61
CA GLY A 566 4.27 7.53 -9.29
C GLY A 566 2.82 7.16 -9.57
N LEU A 567 1.88 7.49 -8.66
CA LEU A 567 0.46 7.22 -8.88
C LEU A 567 -0.03 7.84 -10.20
N GLY A 568 0.18 9.13 -10.40
CA GLY A 568 -0.26 9.81 -11.62
C GLY A 568 0.50 9.37 -12.87
N HIS A 569 1.79 9.04 -12.75
CA HIS A 569 2.60 8.52 -13.87
C HIS A 569 2.09 7.16 -14.37
N THR A 570 1.61 6.29 -13.47
CA THR A 570 1.25 4.90 -13.80
C THR A 570 -0.24 4.67 -13.99
N ALA A 571 -1.11 5.60 -13.56
CA ALA A 571 -2.56 5.43 -13.57
C ALA A 571 -3.16 5.09 -14.95
N CYS A 572 -2.48 5.42 -16.04
CA CYS A 572 -2.91 5.12 -17.40
C CYS A 572 -2.31 3.83 -17.98
N ASN A 573 -1.35 3.18 -17.28
CA ASN A 573 -0.70 1.98 -17.78
C ASN A 573 -1.69 0.87 -18.17
N PRO A 574 -2.69 0.49 -17.32
CA PRO A 574 -3.61 -0.57 -17.66
C PRO A 574 -4.38 -0.30 -18.95
N MET A 575 -4.86 0.92 -19.12
CA MET A 575 -5.62 1.29 -20.32
C MET A 575 -4.76 1.30 -21.58
N ARG A 576 -3.52 1.82 -21.49
CA ARG A 576 -2.54 1.74 -22.59
C ARG A 576 -2.34 0.29 -23.02
N ASP A 577 -2.13 -0.60 -22.06
CA ASP A 577 -1.79 -1.99 -22.32
C ASP A 577 -2.97 -2.75 -22.95
N VAL A 578 -4.21 -2.49 -22.48
CA VAL A 578 -5.42 -3.04 -23.12
C VAL A 578 -5.62 -2.50 -24.54
N MET A 579 -5.37 -1.21 -24.78
CA MET A 579 -5.45 -0.63 -26.12
C MET A 579 -4.43 -1.25 -27.10
N GLN A 580 -3.29 -1.67 -26.61
CA GLN A 580 -2.24 -2.28 -27.43
C GLN A 580 -2.48 -3.78 -27.67
N ARG A 581 -2.83 -4.53 -26.64
CA ARG A 581 -2.88 -6.00 -26.65
C ARG A 581 -4.28 -6.57 -26.81
N PHE A 582 -5.33 -5.85 -26.35
CA PHE A 582 -6.71 -6.32 -26.30
C PHE A 582 -7.66 -5.39 -27.08
N ARG A 583 -7.22 -4.89 -28.22
CA ARG A 583 -8.01 -3.99 -29.09
C ARG A 583 -9.46 -4.42 -29.29
N PRO A 584 -9.77 -5.70 -29.56
CA PRO A 584 -11.15 -6.13 -29.75
C PRO A 584 -12.05 -5.87 -28.54
N ALA A 585 -11.51 -5.88 -27.31
CA ALA A 585 -12.26 -5.58 -26.10
C ALA A 585 -12.78 -4.14 -26.07
N ILE A 586 -12.08 -3.20 -26.71
CA ILE A 586 -12.50 -1.80 -26.84
C ILE A 586 -13.38 -1.63 -28.07
N GLN A 587 -12.94 -2.13 -29.24
CA GLN A 587 -13.61 -1.90 -30.53
C GLN A 587 -15.07 -2.34 -30.53
N ARG A 588 -15.42 -3.46 -29.89
CA ARG A 588 -16.80 -3.93 -29.78
C ARG A 588 -17.73 -3.00 -28.97
N ARG A 589 -17.16 -2.04 -28.23
CA ARG A 589 -17.88 -1.05 -27.43
C ARG A 589 -17.93 0.33 -28.07
N LEU A 590 -17.20 0.52 -29.16
CA LEU A 590 -17.24 1.76 -29.90
C LEU A 590 -18.43 1.72 -30.85
N LYS A 591 -19.14 2.83 -30.95
CA LYS A 591 -20.13 3.04 -32.01
C LYS A 591 -19.39 3.07 -33.37
N SER A 592 -20.03 2.60 -34.41
CA SER A 592 -19.59 2.81 -35.78
C SER A 592 -19.45 4.32 -36.06
N LEU A 593 -18.85 4.70 -37.15
CA LEU A 593 -18.44 6.07 -37.52
C LEU A 593 -19.53 7.13 -37.46
N ASP A 594 -20.77 6.79 -37.14
CA ASP A 594 -21.87 7.74 -36.94
C ASP A 594 -21.64 8.50 -35.62
N PHE A 595 -21.30 9.76 -35.77
CA PHE A 595 -21.13 10.69 -34.65
C PHE A 595 -22.50 10.96 -34.02
N GLU A 596 -22.72 10.47 -32.79
CA GLU A 596 -23.76 11.00 -31.93
C GLU A 596 -23.14 12.08 -31.02
N PRO A 597 -23.64 13.33 -31.08
CA PRO A 597 -23.21 14.38 -30.18
C PRO A 597 -23.39 13.95 -28.71
N ALA A 598 -22.45 14.26 -27.85
CA ALA A 598 -22.56 14.03 -26.40
C ALA A 598 -23.72 14.85 -25.77
N PHE A 599 -24.21 15.84 -26.48
CA PHE A 599 -25.32 16.71 -26.12
C PHE A 599 -26.37 16.65 -27.21
N ASP A 600 -27.59 16.24 -26.87
CA ASP A 600 -28.75 16.27 -27.76
C ASP A 600 -29.22 17.71 -27.91
N LEU A 601 -28.65 18.40 -28.89
CA LEU A 601 -28.98 19.79 -29.19
C LEU A 601 -30.43 19.90 -29.69
N ASP A 602 -30.93 18.93 -30.46
CA ASP A 602 -32.27 18.94 -30.97
C ASP A 602 -33.30 18.79 -29.86
N GLY A 603 -33.08 17.84 -28.93
CA GLY A 603 -33.92 17.70 -27.75
C GLY A 603 -33.87 18.94 -26.85
N ALA A 604 -32.72 19.53 -26.65
CA ALA A 604 -32.56 20.75 -25.85
C ALA A 604 -33.26 21.98 -26.48
N LEU A 605 -33.33 22.05 -27.81
CA LEU A 605 -33.99 23.16 -28.55
C LEU A 605 -35.47 22.89 -28.85
N ALA A 606 -35.98 21.67 -28.66
CA ALA A 606 -37.32 21.29 -29.03
C ALA A 606 -38.40 22.24 -28.46
N VAL A 607 -38.31 22.57 -27.16
CA VAL A 607 -39.25 23.47 -26.49
C VAL A 607 -39.16 24.89 -27.06
N ALA A 608 -37.95 25.40 -27.30
CA ALA A 608 -37.73 26.73 -27.85
C ALA A 608 -38.27 26.83 -29.30
N ARG A 609 -38.05 25.80 -30.12
CA ARG A 609 -38.60 25.70 -31.49
C ARG A 609 -40.12 25.69 -31.47
N GLN A 610 -40.72 24.91 -30.59
CA GLN A 610 -42.20 24.86 -30.44
C GLN A 610 -42.77 26.21 -30.00
N MET A 611 -42.15 26.88 -29.03
CA MET A 611 -42.63 28.18 -28.53
C MET A 611 -42.50 29.30 -29.56
N THR A 612 -41.45 29.27 -30.38
CA THR A 612 -41.18 30.34 -31.34
C THR A 612 -41.78 30.08 -32.72
N GLY A 613 -42.23 28.86 -33.01
CA GLY A 613 -42.67 28.43 -34.34
C GLY A 613 -41.55 28.50 -35.39
N ARG A 614 -40.30 28.58 -34.98
CA ARG A 614 -39.11 28.66 -35.86
C ARG A 614 -38.35 27.35 -35.80
N ASP A 615 -38.34 26.66 -36.91
CA ASP A 615 -37.59 25.45 -37.10
C ASP A 615 -36.99 25.41 -38.51
N ASP A 616 -35.71 25.04 -38.60
CA ASP A 616 -35.03 24.85 -39.88
C ASP A 616 -34.64 23.38 -39.98
N ALA A 617 -35.26 22.67 -40.93
CA ALA A 617 -34.99 21.24 -41.16
C ALA A 617 -33.53 20.92 -41.45
N LYS A 618 -32.71 21.90 -41.84
CA LYS A 618 -31.25 21.75 -42.05
C LYS A 618 -30.44 21.94 -40.79
N ALA A 619 -31.04 22.37 -39.69
CA ALA A 619 -30.40 22.58 -38.39
C ALA A 619 -30.60 21.39 -37.41
N HIS A 620 -31.22 20.30 -37.85
CA HIS A 620 -31.33 19.04 -37.14
C HIS A 620 -30.06 18.20 -37.39
N LEU A 621 -29.48 17.66 -36.33
CA LEU A 621 -28.28 16.82 -36.36
C LEU A 621 -28.62 15.35 -36.40
#